data_a381b3791878481bda6f135908464708
#
_entry.id   a381b3791878481bda6f135908464708
#
_cell.length_a   1.000
_cell.length_b   1.000
_cell.length_c   1.000
_cell.angle_alpha   90.00
_cell.angle_beta   90.00
_cell.angle_gamma   90.00
#
_symmetry.space_group_name_H-M   'P 1'
#
loop_
_entity.id
_entity.type
_entity.pdbx_description
1 polymer ?
#
loop_
_entity_poly.entity_id
_entity_poly.type
_entity_poly.pdbx_seq_one_letter_code
_entity_poly.pdbx_strand_id
1 'polypeptide(L)'
;MEKLKPKLFSVMKSYTKEQFVKDVIAGIIVAIIALPLSIALALASGVTPEKGIYTAITAGFVISFLGGSRVQIAGPTAAFATIVAGIVAKNGMDGLIIATLLAGVILILMGFLRLGNLIKFIPYTITTGFTSGIAVTIFIGQIKDFMGLTIVSEEPLIETMDKLKAVFQFISTTNLQALLVGVISLLILIVWQYLPGFCKKIPPSLIAVLVGSAMVALLNMNVNTIGDLYEISNKLPTISLPSFSLKTVQNVLPDAFTIAILAAIESLLSCVVADSMVNSRHRSNMELIAQGAGNITSALFGGIPATGAIARTAANVKNGGRTPIAGMVHSVTLLLILVVLMPYAALIPMPTIAAILFMVAYNMCDWRKFVGLCKTAPKSDIIVLVTTFVLTVVFDLVVAIEVGILLAAILFMKRMSDVTEVEGWKYVDDEDDADSLSLRVVPHNTMVYEVSGPLFFGAADKILKITLDEKMNCLVLRMRSVSAIDATAMHNLEQLYTDCKKKNIQIILSHVGEQPMHIMEKSGFLDKVGRENVCAHIDDALERAARLG
;
A
#
# COMPACT_ATOMS: atom_id res chain seq x y z
N MET A 1 -15.05 12.66 14.84
CA MET A 1 -13.72 12.06 15.14
C MET A 1 -13.84 10.55 15.21
N GLU A 2 -12.94 9.81 14.55
CA GLU A 2 -12.91 8.35 14.62
C GLU A 2 -12.57 7.89 16.04
N LYS A 3 -13.38 6.96 16.59
CA LYS A 3 -13.18 6.46 17.96
C LYS A 3 -12.07 5.40 17.98
N LEU A 4 -11.04 5.60 18.80
CA LEU A 4 -10.01 4.59 19.10
C LEU A 4 -10.60 3.48 19.99
N LYS A 5 -11.44 2.63 19.40
CA LYS A 5 -12.12 1.53 20.10
C LYS A 5 -12.10 0.31 19.17
N PRO A 6 -11.69 -0.90 19.64
CA PRO A 6 -11.77 -2.11 18.87
C PRO A 6 -13.17 -2.39 18.34
N LYS A 7 -13.24 -2.89 17.10
CA LYS A 7 -14.54 -3.17 16.45
C LYS A 7 -15.31 -4.29 17.14
N LEU A 8 -14.59 -5.24 17.74
CA LEU A 8 -15.15 -6.33 18.53
C LEU A 8 -16.21 -5.86 19.52
N PHE A 9 -15.87 -4.89 20.37
CA PHE A 9 -16.80 -4.38 21.40
C PHE A 9 -18.05 -3.69 20.84
N SER A 10 -17.99 -3.25 19.58
CA SER A 10 -19.15 -2.64 18.93
C SER A 10 -20.08 -3.70 18.35
N VAL A 11 -19.51 -4.79 17.81
CA VAL A 11 -20.25 -5.87 17.16
C VAL A 11 -20.88 -6.79 18.19
N MET A 12 -20.23 -7.04 19.33
CA MET A 12 -20.75 -7.90 20.40
C MET A 12 -22.10 -7.45 20.96
N LYS A 13 -22.47 -6.18 20.79
CA LYS A 13 -23.79 -5.64 21.25
C LYS A 13 -24.98 -6.28 20.52
N SER A 14 -24.80 -6.73 19.29
CA SER A 14 -25.84 -7.33 18.43
C SER A 14 -25.48 -8.76 17.99
N TYR A 15 -24.62 -9.44 18.76
CA TYR A 15 -24.10 -10.74 18.39
C TYR A 15 -25.08 -11.87 18.69
N THR A 16 -25.33 -12.76 17.72
CA THR A 16 -26.27 -13.85 17.83
C THR A 16 -25.59 -15.22 17.87
N LYS A 17 -26.25 -16.24 18.44
CA LYS A 17 -25.75 -17.61 18.44
C LYS A 17 -25.55 -18.15 17.01
N GLU A 18 -26.45 -17.79 16.08
CA GLU A 18 -26.35 -18.19 14.69
C GLU A 18 -25.06 -17.64 14.04
N GLN A 19 -24.75 -16.35 14.31
CA GLN A 19 -23.53 -15.73 13.79
C GLN A 19 -22.28 -16.34 14.43
N PHE A 20 -22.34 -16.73 15.72
CA PHE A 20 -21.23 -17.43 16.37
C PHE A 20 -20.87 -18.73 15.64
N VAL A 21 -21.86 -19.55 15.31
CA VAL A 21 -21.61 -20.80 14.57
C VAL A 21 -20.99 -20.53 13.19
N LYS A 22 -21.49 -19.50 12.49
CA LYS A 22 -20.92 -19.11 11.18
C LYS A 22 -19.48 -18.61 11.32
N ASP A 23 -19.16 -17.79 12.32
CA ASP A 23 -17.82 -17.31 12.59
C ASP A 23 -16.85 -18.43 12.96
N VAL A 24 -17.29 -19.41 13.76
CA VAL A 24 -16.50 -20.60 14.11
C VAL A 24 -16.17 -21.42 12.86
N ILE A 25 -17.18 -21.73 12.04
CA ILE A 25 -16.98 -22.49 10.80
C ILE A 25 -16.04 -21.74 9.85
N ALA A 26 -16.26 -20.45 9.65
CA ALA A 26 -15.41 -19.62 8.80
C ALA A 26 -13.96 -19.58 9.32
N GLY A 27 -13.76 -19.39 10.63
CA GLY A 27 -12.44 -19.39 11.26
C GLY A 27 -11.67 -20.69 11.06
N ILE A 28 -12.34 -21.84 11.23
CA ILE A 28 -11.73 -23.16 10.99
C ILE A 28 -11.37 -23.34 9.51
N ILE A 29 -12.27 -23.02 8.59
CA ILE A 29 -12.00 -23.13 7.15
C ILE A 29 -10.80 -22.26 6.75
N VAL A 30 -10.75 -21.01 7.24
CA VAL A 30 -9.65 -20.10 6.92
C VAL A 30 -8.34 -20.57 7.55
N ALA A 31 -8.36 -21.19 8.73
CA ALA A 31 -7.16 -21.79 9.34
C ALA A 31 -6.57 -22.92 8.46
N ILE A 32 -7.43 -23.77 7.93
CA ILE A 32 -7.02 -24.86 7.02
C ILE A 32 -6.40 -24.29 5.73
N ILE A 33 -6.98 -23.20 5.17
CA ILE A 33 -6.43 -22.51 3.99
C ILE A 33 -5.09 -21.86 4.31
N ALA A 34 -4.98 -21.25 5.50
CA ALA A 34 -3.83 -20.46 5.89
C ALA A 34 -2.60 -21.31 6.26
N LEU A 35 -2.78 -22.56 6.68
CA LEU A 35 -1.70 -23.42 7.17
C LEU A 35 -0.58 -23.63 6.12
N PRO A 36 -0.85 -24.21 4.92
CA PRO A 36 0.21 -24.40 3.92
C PRO A 36 0.83 -23.08 3.49
N LEU A 37 0.03 -22.03 3.41
CA LEU A 37 0.47 -20.72 3.00
C LEU A 37 1.39 -20.06 4.06
N SER A 38 1.10 -20.21 5.35
CA SER A 38 1.94 -19.67 6.42
C SER A 38 3.29 -20.36 6.48
N ILE A 39 3.32 -21.68 6.27
CA ILE A 39 4.55 -22.46 6.14
C ILE A 39 5.36 -21.99 4.93
N ALA A 40 4.71 -21.91 3.76
CA ALA A 40 5.37 -21.50 2.52
C ALA A 40 5.98 -20.10 2.62
N LEU A 41 5.28 -19.15 3.25
CA LEU A 41 5.76 -17.78 3.44
C LEU A 41 6.92 -17.70 4.44
N ALA A 42 6.91 -18.50 5.50
CA ALA A 42 8.06 -18.60 6.41
C ALA A 42 9.31 -19.08 5.68
N LEU A 43 9.18 -20.15 4.87
CA LEU A 43 10.28 -20.69 4.07
C LEU A 43 10.77 -19.68 3.04
N ALA A 44 9.87 -19.00 2.34
CA ALA A 44 10.22 -17.92 1.41
C ALA A 44 10.94 -16.73 2.09
N SER A 45 10.66 -16.54 3.38
CA SER A 45 11.31 -15.55 4.23
C SER A 45 12.66 -16.00 4.82
N GLY A 46 13.12 -17.20 4.49
CA GLY A 46 14.37 -17.76 5.00
C GLY A 46 14.34 -18.14 6.47
N VAL A 47 13.16 -18.39 7.04
CA VAL A 47 13.00 -18.81 8.43
C VAL A 47 12.33 -20.18 8.52
N THR A 48 12.35 -20.78 9.70
CA THR A 48 11.76 -22.10 9.93
C THR A 48 10.22 -22.09 9.81
N PRO A 49 9.59 -23.19 9.39
CA PRO A 49 8.16 -23.25 9.04
C PRO A 49 7.22 -22.81 10.17
N GLU A 50 7.53 -23.17 11.41
CA GLU A 50 6.72 -22.85 12.58
C GLU A 50 6.59 -21.36 12.85
N LYS A 51 7.59 -20.53 12.45
CA LYS A 51 7.57 -19.08 12.67
C LYS A 51 6.43 -18.39 11.91
N GLY A 52 6.09 -18.89 10.71
CA GLY A 52 4.93 -18.41 9.98
C GLY A 52 3.60 -18.74 10.68
N ILE A 53 3.54 -19.93 11.31
CA ILE A 53 2.36 -20.33 12.09
C ILE A 53 2.29 -19.54 13.40
N TYR A 54 3.42 -19.32 14.10
CA TYR A 54 3.48 -18.47 15.29
C TYR A 54 2.94 -17.07 15.01
N THR A 55 3.32 -16.50 13.87
CA THR A 55 2.80 -15.21 13.41
C THR A 55 1.29 -15.22 13.21
N ALA A 56 0.75 -16.22 12.51
CA ALA A 56 -0.68 -16.33 12.27
C ALA A 56 -1.49 -16.56 13.56
N ILE A 57 -0.91 -17.24 14.55
CA ILE A 57 -1.50 -17.44 15.87
C ILE A 57 -1.48 -16.14 16.67
N THR A 58 -0.30 -15.61 16.93
CA THR A 58 -0.10 -14.52 17.89
C THR A 58 -0.59 -13.18 17.33
N ALA A 59 -0.05 -12.75 16.19
CA ALA A 59 -0.50 -11.52 15.55
C ALA A 59 -1.96 -11.63 15.08
N GLY A 60 -2.35 -12.75 14.48
CA GLY A 60 -3.72 -12.98 14.02
C GLY A 60 -4.75 -12.82 15.12
N PHE A 61 -4.48 -13.37 16.32
CA PHE A 61 -5.35 -13.22 17.48
C PHE A 61 -5.42 -11.77 17.97
N VAL A 62 -4.28 -11.13 18.20
CA VAL A 62 -4.20 -9.77 18.74
C VAL A 62 -4.84 -8.77 17.78
N ILE A 63 -4.56 -8.88 16.48
CA ILE A 63 -5.14 -8.00 15.46
C ILE A 63 -6.66 -8.20 15.36
N SER A 64 -7.14 -9.43 15.43
CA SER A 64 -8.58 -9.70 15.43
C SER A 64 -9.26 -9.15 16.70
N PHE A 65 -8.62 -9.25 17.86
CA PHE A 65 -9.16 -8.77 19.14
C PHE A 65 -9.19 -7.22 19.21
N LEU A 66 -8.09 -6.56 18.84
CA LEU A 66 -7.93 -5.10 18.94
C LEU A 66 -8.36 -4.36 17.65
N GLY A 67 -8.55 -5.04 16.53
CA GLY A 67 -8.68 -4.47 15.21
C GLY A 67 -9.83 -3.50 15.01
N GLY A 68 -9.64 -2.62 14.04
CA GLY A 68 -10.65 -1.69 13.53
C GLY A 68 -11.59 -2.29 12.50
N SER A 69 -11.27 -3.46 11.94
CA SER A 69 -12.10 -4.19 10.98
C SER A 69 -13.00 -5.21 11.67
N ARG A 70 -14.12 -5.58 10.99
CA ARG A 70 -15.03 -6.61 11.48
C ARG A 70 -14.59 -8.03 11.12
N VAL A 71 -13.88 -8.19 9.98
CA VAL A 71 -13.72 -9.50 9.34
C VAL A 71 -12.28 -9.75 8.89
N GLN A 72 -11.35 -8.84 9.15
CA GLN A 72 -9.98 -8.98 8.73
C GLN A 72 -9.31 -10.20 9.38
N ILE A 73 -8.59 -10.95 8.56
CA ILE A 73 -7.70 -12.02 8.98
C ILE A 73 -6.27 -11.56 8.73
N ALA A 74 -5.48 -11.52 9.79
CA ALA A 74 -4.08 -11.13 9.72
C ALA A 74 -3.15 -12.35 9.88
N GLY A 75 -1.89 -12.16 9.47
CA GLY A 75 -0.85 -13.18 9.56
C GLY A 75 0.32 -12.85 8.63
N PRO A 76 1.24 -13.78 8.37
CA PRO A 76 2.33 -13.58 7.45
C PRO A 76 1.79 -13.38 6.02
N THR A 77 2.37 -12.46 5.27
CA THR A 77 2.01 -12.19 3.87
C THR A 77 3.22 -12.28 2.95
N ALA A 78 2.96 -12.51 1.67
CA ALA A 78 3.99 -12.63 0.66
C ALA A 78 4.81 -11.34 0.49
N ALA A 79 4.21 -10.19 0.77
CA ALA A 79 4.88 -8.90 0.67
C ALA A 79 6.07 -8.75 1.61
N PHE A 80 6.05 -9.41 2.76
CA PHE A 80 7.16 -9.39 3.69
C PHE A 80 8.27 -10.41 3.38
N ALA A 81 8.01 -11.41 2.53
CA ALA A 81 8.95 -12.51 2.36
C ALA A 81 10.36 -12.06 1.96
N THR A 82 10.48 -11.15 0.99
CA THR A 82 11.76 -10.64 0.51
C THR A 82 12.46 -9.75 1.53
N ILE A 83 11.71 -8.88 2.22
CA ILE A 83 12.25 -7.98 3.28
C ILE A 83 12.77 -8.81 4.44
N VAL A 84 11.96 -9.76 4.91
CA VAL A 84 12.33 -10.63 6.04
C VAL A 84 13.57 -11.46 5.69
N ALA A 85 13.62 -12.05 4.48
CA ALA A 85 14.79 -12.78 4.02
C ALA A 85 16.05 -11.91 4.00
N GLY A 86 15.94 -10.66 3.54
CA GLY A 86 17.06 -9.70 3.54
C GLY A 86 17.55 -9.35 4.95
N ILE A 87 16.62 -9.09 5.88
CA ILE A 87 16.97 -8.77 7.28
C ILE A 87 17.62 -9.98 7.98
N VAL A 88 17.04 -11.17 7.80
CA VAL A 88 17.57 -12.40 8.40
C VAL A 88 18.97 -12.70 7.88
N ALA A 89 19.21 -12.54 6.59
CA ALA A 89 20.52 -12.78 5.98
C ALA A 89 21.60 -11.79 6.47
N LYS A 90 21.23 -10.50 6.69
CA LYS A 90 22.18 -9.44 7.12
C LYS A 90 22.34 -9.37 8.63
N ASN A 91 21.26 -9.50 9.39
CA ASN A 91 21.20 -9.19 10.83
C ASN A 91 20.72 -10.37 11.69
N GLY A 92 20.48 -11.53 11.08
CA GLY A 92 19.97 -12.72 11.80
C GLY A 92 18.55 -12.56 12.34
N MET A 93 18.13 -13.54 13.15
CA MET A 93 16.79 -13.52 13.77
C MET A 93 16.62 -12.41 14.80
N ASP A 94 17.64 -12.06 15.56
CA ASP A 94 17.60 -10.95 16.53
C ASP A 94 17.34 -9.63 15.84
N GLY A 95 17.99 -9.39 14.68
CA GLY A 95 17.73 -8.22 13.84
C GLY A 95 16.29 -8.15 13.35
N LEU A 96 15.71 -9.28 12.92
CA LEU A 96 14.33 -9.35 12.50
C LEU A 96 13.35 -9.05 13.65
N ILE A 97 13.59 -9.62 14.82
CA ILE A 97 12.76 -9.37 16.01
C ILE A 97 12.78 -7.89 16.35
N ILE A 98 13.97 -7.26 16.39
CA ILE A 98 14.12 -5.83 16.69
C ILE A 98 13.42 -4.98 15.63
N ALA A 99 13.61 -5.26 14.34
CA ALA A 99 12.95 -4.54 13.25
C ALA A 99 11.42 -4.62 13.36
N THR A 100 10.88 -5.81 13.67
CA THR A 100 9.45 -6.04 13.83
C THR A 100 8.87 -5.36 15.07
N LEU A 101 9.60 -5.34 16.19
CA LEU A 101 9.22 -4.60 17.39
C LEU A 101 9.15 -3.10 17.11
N LEU A 102 10.18 -2.55 16.48
CA LEU A 102 10.23 -1.13 16.10
C LEU A 102 9.10 -0.78 15.12
N ALA A 103 8.86 -1.61 14.11
CA ALA A 103 7.75 -1.44 13.19
C ALA A 103 6.40 -1.44 13.94
N GLY A 104 6.22 -2.31 14.91
CA GLY A 104 5.04 -2.36 15.75
C GLY A 104 4.84 -1.08 16.56
N VAL A 105 5.90 -0.52 17.13
CA VAL A 105 5.87 0.77 17.85
C VAL A 105 5.52 1.91 16.88
N ILE A 106 6.13 1.95 15.69
CA ILE A 106 5.83 2.95 14.67
C ILE A 106 4.34 2.90 14.27
N LEU A 107 3.78 1.71 14.03
CA LEU A 107 2.37 1.52 13.69
C LEU A 107 1.44 2.02 14.80
N ILE A 108 1.76 1.74 16.07
CA ILE A 108 0.99 2.23 17.22
C ILE A 108 1.02 3.77 17.25
N LEU A 109 2.20 4.37 17.08
CA LEU A 109 2.36 5.82 17.02
C LEU A 109 1.55 6.43 15.86
N MET A 110 1.64 5.83 14.67
CA MET A 110 0.83 6.24 13.50
C MET A 110 -0.67 6.21 13.81
N GLY A 111 -1.14 5.18 14.50
CA GLY A 111 -2.54 5.05 14.91
C GLY A 111 -2.98 6.14 15.91
N PHE A 112 -2.16 6.43 16.93
CA PHE A 112 -2.42 7.50 17.91
C PHE A 112 -2.36 8.89 17.27
N LEU A 113 -1.41 9.14 16.39
CA LEU A 113 -1.29 10.38 15.62
C LEU A 113 -2.35 10.50 14.52
N ARG A 114 -3.24 9.50 14.39
CA ARG A 114 -4.35 9.46 13.41
C ARG A 114 -3.91 9.50 11.96
N LEU A 115 -2.76 8.91 11.65
CA LEU A 115 -2.20 8.86 10.32
C LEU A 115 -2.87 7.80 9.40
N GLY A 116 -3.83 7.02 9.91
CA GLY A 116 -4.56 6.03 9.12
C GLY A 116 -5.28 6.60 7.89
N ASN A 117 -5.57 7.91 7.89
CA ASN A 117 -6.12 8.58 6.71
C ASN A 117 -5.06 8.96 5.67
N LEU A 118 -3.77 9.00 6.03
CA LEU A 118 -2.69 9.37 5.09
C LEU A 118 -2.45 8.31 4.02
N ILE A 119 -2.82 7.07 4.28
CA ILE A 119 -2.73 5.99 3.27
C ILE A 119 -3.52 6.29 1.99
N LYS A 120 -4.56 7.13 2.07
CA LYS A 120 -5.29 7.61 0.90
C LYS A 120 -4.42 8.41 -0.08
N PHE A 121 -3.28 8.93 0.38
CA PHE A 121 -2.33 9.69 -0.45
C PHE A 121 -1.30 8.81 -1.15
N ILE A 122 -1.27 7.49 -0.86
CA ILE A 122 -0.41 6.57 -1.60
C ILE A 122 -1.10 6.22 -2.93
N PRO A 123 -0.52 6.59 -4.07
CA PRO A 123 -1.11 6.31 -5.36
C PRO A 123 -1.28 4.81 -5.61
N TYR A 124 -2.38 4.44 -6.24
CA TYR A 124 -2.67 3.05 -6.62
C TYR A 124 -1.59 2.45 -7.54
N THR A 125 -0.94 3.28 -8.34
CA THR A 125 0.17 2.88 -9.23
C THR A 125 1.39 2.40 -8.47
N ILE A 126 1.72 3.02 -7.32
CA ILE A 126 2.81 2.56 -6.45
C ILE A 126 2.46 1.17 -5.90
N THR A 127 1.26 1.02 -5.31
CA THR A 127 0.86 -0.26 -4.72
C THR A 127 0.82 -1.39 -5.76
N THR A 128 0.34 -1.12 -6.96
CA THR A 128 0.33 -2.10 -8.06
C THR A 128 1.75 -2.40 -8.55
N GLY A 129 2.60 -1.39 -8.66
CA GLY A 129 4.00 -1.55 -9.11
C GLY A 129 4.78 -2.46 -8.17
N PHE A 130 4.80 -2.14 -6.87
CA PHE A 130 5.56 -2.94 -5.92
C PHE A 130 4.96 -4.34 -5.70
N THR A 131 3.63 -4.50 -5.65
CA THR A 131 3.04 -5.84 -5.49
C THR A 131 3.34 -6.76 -6.66
N SER A 132 3.31 -6.21 -7.89
CA SER A 132 3.72 -6.96 -9.08
C SER A 132 5.23 -7.27 -9.07
N GLY A 133 6.06 -6.33 -8.61
CA GLY A 133 7.50 -6.55 -8.43
C GLY A 133 7.80 -7.67 -7.42
N ILE A 134 7.18 -7.61 -6.23
CA ILE A 134 7.32 -8.68 -5.22
C ILE A 134 6.86 -10.04 -5.78
N ALA A 135 5.78 -10.06 -6.55
CA ALA A 135 5.33 -11.31 -7.18
C ALA A 135 6.40 -11.93 -8.08
N VAL A 136 7.09 -11.11 -8.88
CA VAL A 136 8.20 -11.56 -9.74
C VAL A 136 9.38 -12.03 -8.88
N THR A 137 9.73 -11.33 -7.80
CA THR A 137 10.85 -11.75 -6.93
C THR A 137 10.57 -13.08 -6.23
N ILE A 138 9.32 -13.28 -5.75
CA ILE A 138 8.89 -14.56 -5.18
C ILE A 138 8.96 -15.66 -6.23
N PHE A 139 8.43 -15.42 -7.42
CA PHE A 139 8.45 -16.41 -8.50
C PHE A 139 9.89 -16.86 -8.81
N ILE A 140 10.80 -15.91 -9.02
CA ILE A 140 12.22 -16.21 -9.29
C ILE A 140 12.85 -16.98 -8.13
N GLY A 141 12.56 -16.57 -6.88
CA GLY A 141 13.09 -17.22 -5.68
C GLY A 141 12.68 -18.68 -5.52
N GLN A 142 11.52 -19.07 -6.07
CA GLN A 142 10.97 -20.43 -5.95
C GLN A 142 11.40 -21.39 -7.08
N ILE A 143 12.04 -20.90 -8.14
CA ILE A 143 12.47 -21.76 -9.27
C ILE A 143 13.43 -22.85 -8.79
N LYS A 144 14.35 -22.52 -7.87
CA LYS A 144 15.29 -23.48 -7.27
C LYS A 144 14.56 -24.70 -6.70
N ASP A 145 13.60 -24.46 -5.83
CA ASP A 145 12.90 -25.52 -5.09
C ASP A 145 11.90 -26.26 -6.00
N PHE A 146 11.30 -25.56 -6.96
CA PHE A 146 10.39 -26.15 -7.94
C PHE A 146 11.10 -27.15 -8.86
N MET A 147 12.31 -26.82 -9.31
CA MET A 147 13.14 -27.66 -10.19
C MET A 147 14.09 -28.58 -9.40
N GLY A 148 14.14 -28.45 -8.07
CA GLY A 148 15.07 -29.23 -7.23
C GLY A 148 16.52 -28.98 -7.56
N LEU A 149 16.91 -27.71 -7.86
CA LEU A 149 18.28 -27.36 -8.22
C LEU A 149 19.23 -27.44 -7.02
N THR A 150 20.42 -28.01 -7.26
CA THR A 150 21.51 -28.01 -6.29
C THR A 150 22.41 -26.80 -6.58
N ILE A 151 22.16 -25.69 -5.88
CA ILE A 151 22.94 -24.46 -6.00
C ILE A 151 24.03 -24.47 -4.93
N VAL A 152 25.28 -24.45 -5.35
CA VAL A 152 26.45 -24.29 -4.50
C VAL A 152 26.92 -22.84 -4.59
N SER A 153 26.75 -22.08 -3.52
CA SER A 153 27.17 -20.67 -3.43
C SER A 153 27.93 -20.45 -2.12
N GLU A 154 29.04 -19.72 -2.18
CA GLU A 154 29.84 -19.36 -1.01
C GLU A 154 29.12 -18.32 -0.14
N GLU A 155 28.29 -17.47 -0.77
CA GLU A 155 27.49 -16.45 -0.08
C GLU A 155 25.98 -16.70 -0.25
N PRO A 156 25.16 -16.31 0.71
CA PRO A 156 23.71 -16.41 0.60
C PRO A 156 23.20 -15.51 -0.53
N LEU A 157 22.45 -16.08 -1.48
CA LEU A 157 21.83 -15.36 -2.60
C LEU A 157 20.64 -14.53 -2.09
N ILE A 158 20.85 -13.24 -1.87
CA ILE A 158 19.82 -12.35 -1.35
C ILE A 158 19.10 -11.66 -2.51
N GLU A 159 19.85 -11.10 -3.46
CA GLU A 159 19.31 -10.31 -4.55
C GLU A 159 18.58 -11.16 -5.60
N THR A 160 17.51 -10.62 -6.16
CA THR A 160 16.69 -11.32 -7.17
C THR A 160 17.50 -11.63 -8.42
N MET A 161 18.37 -10.71 -8.85
CA MET A 161 19.21 -10.89 -10.02
C MET A 161 20.25 -11.99 -9.84
N ASP A 162 20.80 -12.13 -8.63
CA ASP A 162 21.78 -13.19 -8.35
C ASP A 162 21.11 -14.56 -8.25
N LYS A 163 19.89 -14.62 -7.69
CA LYS A 163 19.07 -15.84 -7.73
C LYS A 163 18.77 -16.26 -9.18
N LEU A 164 18.45 -15.31 -10.04
CA LEU A 164 18.17 -15.57 -11.45
C LEU A 164 19.43 -16.08 -12.19
N LYS A 165 20.59 -15.46 -11.98
CA LYS A 165 21.87 -15.91 -12.54
C LYS A 165 22.19 -17.33 -12.06
N ALA A 166 22.05 -17.61 -10.77
CA ALA A 166 22.28 -18.93 -10.19
C ALA A 166 21.36 -19.99 -10.80
N VAL A 167 20.08 -19.69 -11.02
CA VAL A 167 19.16 -20.60 -11.71
C VAL A 167 19.68 -20.98 -13.10
N PHE A 168 20.12 -20.01 -13.90
CA PHE A 168 20.66 -20.30 -15.23
C PHE A 168 21.97 -21.08 -15.17
N GLN A 169 22.86 -20.77 -14.22
CA GLN A 169 24.14 -21.44 -14.05
C GLN A 169 23.97 -22.91 -13.63
N PHE A 170 23.03 -23.21 -12.76
CA PHE A 170 22.82 -24.53 -12.17
C PHE A 170 21.61 -25.28 -12.77
N ILE A 171 21.06 -24.84 -13.92
CA ILE A 171 19.89 -25.46 -14.55
C ILE A 171 20.13 -26.94 -14.91
N SER A 172 21.38 -27.31 -15.22
CA SER A 172 21.80 -28.70 -15.52
C SER A 172 21.66 -29.64 -14.33
N THR A 173 21.53 -29.12 -13.10
CA THR A 173 21.34 -29.92 -11.86
C THR A 173 19.87 -30.23 -11.59
N THR A 174 18.96 -29.95 -12.53
CA THR A 174 17.52 -30.17 -12.37
C THR A 174 17.20 -31.61 -11.97
N ASN A 175 16.47 -31.75 -10.87
CA ASN A 175 15.93 -33.03 -10.44
C ASN A 175 14.56 -33.27 -11.08
N LEU A 176 14.51 -34.23 -12.01
CA LEU A 176 13.27 -34.57 -12.74
C LEU A 176 12.14 -35.04 -11.83
N GLN A 177 12.45 -35.71 -10.71
CA GLN A 177 11.44 -36.15 -9.75
C GLN A 177 10.85 -34.95 -9.01
N ALA A 178 11.69 -34.00 -8.61
CA ALA A 178 11.23 -32.74 -7.99
C ALA A 178 10.35 -31.94 -8.96
N LEU A 179 10.80 -31.80 -10.22
CA LEU A 179 10.04 -31.12 -11.26
C LEU A 179 8.68 -31.80 -11.50
N LEU A 180 8.61 -33.12 -11.52
CA LEU A 180 7.35 -33.88 -11.68
C LEU A 180 6.39 -33.58 -10.52
N VAL A 181 6.86 -33.63 -9.27
CA VAL A 181 6.04 -33.31 -8.08
C VAL A 181 5.57 -31.85 -8.14
N GLY A 182 6.44 -30.93 -8.52
CA GLY A 182 6.11 -29.51 -8.67
C GLY A 182 5.02 -29.27 -9.73
N VAL A 183 5.17 -29.88 -10.91
CA VAL A 183 4.20 -29.76 -12.01
C VAL A 183 2.84 -30.35 -11.62
N ILE A 184 2.81 -31.54 -11.00
CA ILE A 184 1.55 -32.14 -10.53
C ILE A 184 0.89 -31.27 -9.46
N SER A 185 1.65 -30.76 -8.50
CA SER A 185 1.15 -29.85 -7.48
C SER A 185 0.56 -28.59 -8.11
N LEU A 186 1.24 -27.99 -9.10
CA LEU A 186 0.77 -26.81 -9.82
C LEU A 186 -0.51 -27.10 -10.63
N LEU A 187 -0.58 -28.24 -11.29
CA LEU A 187 -1.79 -28.68 -12.00
C LEU A 187 -2.97 -28.85 -11.06
N ILE A 188 -2.78 -29.44 -9.87
CA ILE A 188 -3.82 -29.55 -8.84
C ILE A 188 -4.29 -28.14 -8.45
N LEU A 189 -3.39 -27.23 -8.15
CA LEU A 189 -3.73 -25.86 -7.75
C LEU A 189 -4.55 -25.10 -8.81
N ILE A 190 -4.26 -25.32 -10.10
CA ILE A 190 -4.97 -24.69 -11.21
C ILE A 190 -6.32 -25.37 -11.48
N VAL A 191 -6.32 -26.71 -11.62
CA VAL A 191 -7.50 -27.46 -12.06
C VAL A 191 -8.57 -27.57 -10.97
N TRP A 192 -8.16 -27.69 -9.68
CA TRP A 192 -9.08 -27.90 -8.56
C TRP A 192 -10.18 -26.83 -8.46
N GLN A 193 -9.86 -25.60 -8.77
CA GLN A 193 -10.82 -24.49 -8.72
C GLN A 193 -11.94 -24.59 -9.77
N TYR A 194 -11.74 -25.35 -10.85
CA TYR A 194 -12.73 -25.56 -11.91
C TYR A 194 -13.62 -26.78 -11.66
N LEU A 195 -13.27 -27.62 -10.68
CA LEU A 195 -14.07 -28.80 -10.34
C LEU A 195 -15.40 -28.38 -9.68
N PRO A 196 -16.51 -29.08 -10.00
CA PRO A 196 -17.84 -28.75 -9.48
C PRO A 196 -18.07 -29.23 -8.04
N GLY A 197 -19.08 -28.66 -7.37
CA GLY A 197 -19.66 -29.16 -6.15
C GLY A 197 -18.78 -29.12 -4.91
N PHE A 198 -18.63 -30.28 -4.24
CA PHE A 198 -17.94 -30.43 -2.95
C PHE A 198 -16.47 -30.05 -3.00
N CYS A 199 -15.80 -30.27 -4.14
CA CYS A 199 -14.38 -29.95 -4.31
C CYS A 199 -14.05 -28.48 -4.06
N LYS A 200 -14.97 -27.54 -4.39
CA LYS A 200 -14.77 -26.10 -4.14
C LYS A 200 -14.69 -25.72 -2.66
N LYS A 201 -15.15 -26.59 -1.76
CA LYS A 201 -15.07 -26.34 -0.30
C LYS A 201 -13.73 -26.72 0.29
N ILE A 202 -12.92 -27.51 -0.42
CA ILE A 202 -11.60 -27.96 0.04
C ILE A 202 -10.54 -27.09 -0.61
N PRO A 203 -9.61 -26.48 0.17
CA PRO A 203 -8.54 -25.66 -0.38
C PRO A 203 -7.63 -26.45 -1.32
N PRO A 204 -7.36 -25.96 -2.54
CA PRO A 204 -6.48 -26.68 -3.49
C PRO A 204 -5.05 -26.86 -2.96
N SER A 205 -4.55 -25.94 -2.14
CA SER A 205 -3.24 -26.06 -1.50
C SER A 205 -3.13 -27.24 -0.54
N LEU A 206 -4.21 -27.54 0.20
CA LEU A 206 -4.25 -28.72 1.06
C LEU A 206 -4.15 -30.01 0.25
N ILE A 207 -4.89 -30.10 -0.85
CA ILE A 207 -4.86 -31.27 -1.74
C ILE A 207 -3.49 -31.43 -2.39
N ALA A 208 -2.88 -30.34 -2.87
CA ALA A 208 -1.54 -30.38 -3.45
C ALA A 208 -0.51 -30.90 -2.43
N VAL A 209 -0.59 -30.45 -1.17
CA VAL A 209 0.26 -30.93 -0.08
C VAL A 209 0.04 -32.44 0.16
N LEU A 210 -1.19 -32.88 0.32
CA LEU A 210 -1.49 -34.31 0.58
C LEU A 210 -1.03 -35.21 -0.56
N VAL A 211 -1.33 -34.84 -1.80
CA VAL A 211 -0.95 -35.63 -2.98
C VAL A 211 0.58 -35.60 -3.18
N GLY A 212 1.21 -34.43 -3.07
CA GLY A 212 2.67 -34.30 -3.19
C GLY A 212 3.42 -35.14 -2.14
N SER A 213 3.00 -35.05 -0.87
CA SER A 213 3.59 -35.85 0.22
C SER A 213 3.35 -37.35 0.02
N ALA A 214 2.15 -37.75 -0.39
CA ALA A 214 1.85 -39.16 -0.68
C ALA A 214 2.66 -39.70 -1.84
N MET A 215 2.87 -38.92 -2.92
CA MET A 215 3.72 -39.30 -4.06
C MET A 215 5.15 -39.56 -3.62
N VAL A 216 5.75 -38.62 -2.88
CA VAL A 216 7.15 -38.75 -2.44
C VAL A 216 7.31 -39.95 -1.50
N ALA A 217 6.39 -40.11 -0.52
CA ALA A 217 6.48 -41.19 0.45
C ALA A 217 6.19 -42.60 -0.14
N LEU A 218 5.17 -42.72 -0.99
CA LEU A 218 4.75 -44.05 -1.53
C LEU A 218 5.65 -44.50 -2.69
N LEU A 219 6.17 -43.56 -3.49
CA LEU A 219 7.02 -43.90 -4.65
C LEU A 219 8.52 -43.81 -4.30
N ASN A 220 8.87 -43.53 -3.03
CA ASN A 220 10.24 -43.37 -2.56
C ASN A 220 11.06 -42.44 -3.47
N MET A 221 10.47 -41.29 -3.82
CA MET A 221 11.10 -40.31 -4.72
C MET A 221 12.23 -39.57 -4.00
N ASN A 222 13.35 -39.36 -4.68
CA ASN A 222 14.46 -38.58 -4.15
C ASN A 222 14.20 -37.08 -4.35
N VAL A 223 13.35 -36.51 -3.47
CA VAL A 223 12.92 -35.12 -3.48
C VAL A 223 13.04 -34.58 -2.07
N ASN A 224 13.69 -33.41 -1.93
CA ASN A 224 13.82 -32.76 -0.62
C ASN A 224 12.44 -32.42 -0.05
N THR A 225 12.21 -32.82 1.18
CA THR A 225 11.06 -32.44 1.99
C THR A 225 11.44 -31.33 2.97
N ILE A 226 10.46 -30.73 3.63
CA ILE A 226 10.72 -29.72 4.68
C ILE A 226 11.59 -30.34 5.78
N GLY A 227 11.31 -31.60 6.18
CA GLY A 227 12.06 -32.28 7.23
C GLY A 227 13.52 -32.61 6.89
N ASP A 228 13.86 -32.66 5.59
CA ASP A 228 15.27 -32.84 5.15
C ASP A 228 16.08 -31.55 5.29
N LEU A 229 15.43 -30.39 5.26
CA LEU A 229 16.09 -29.08 5.25
C LEU A 229 15.96 -28.31 6.57
N TYR A 230 14.90 -28.59 7.34
CA TYR A 230 14.55 -27.82 8.54
C TYR A 230 14.19 -28.75 9.70
N GLU A 231 14.68 -28.43 10.90
CA GLU A 231 14.18 -29.04 12.12
C GLU A 231 12.79 -28.49 12.45
N ILE A 232 11.78 -29.34 12.47
CA ILE A 232 10.41 -28.94 12.73
C ILE A 232 10.07 -29.06 14.21
N SER A 233 9.63 -27.96 14.79
CA SER A 233 9.20 -27.90 16.17
C SER A 233 7.67 -27.79 16.27
N ASN A 234 7.07 -28.64 17.09
CA ASN A 234 5.66 -28.52 17.49
C ASN A 234 5.48 -27.81 18.84
N LYS A 235 6.58 -27.22 19.35
CA LYS A 235 6.55 -26.47 20.60
C LYS A 235 5.65 -25.25 20.48
N LEU A 236 5.00 -24.92 21.58
CA LEU A 236 4.24 -23.67 21.67
C LEU A 236 5.17 -22.46 21.54
N PRO A 237 4.70 -21.37 20.93
CA PRO A 237 5.48 -20.14 20.86
C PRO A 237 5.79 -19.66 22.30
N THR A 238 7.06 -19.49 22.59
CA THR A 238 7.56 -18.97 23.86
C THR A 238 8.10 -17.56 23.68
N ILE A 239 7.99 -16.75 24.71
CA ILE A 239 8.54 -15.39 24.68
C ILE A 239 10.06 -15.47 24.61
N SER A 240 10.63 -14.87 23.59
CA SER A 240 12.06 -14.69 23.41
C SER A 240 12.38 -13.19 23.29
N LEU A 241 13.28 -12.72 24.13
CA LEU A 241 13.78 -11.36 24.03
C LEU A 241 15.07 -11.37 23.20
N PRO A 242 15.18 -10.49 22.20
CA PRO A 242 16.39 -10.39 21.39
C PRO A 242 17.55 -9.77 22.20
N SER A 243 18.76 -10.03 21.78
CA SER A 243 19.94 -9.32 22.27
C SER A 243 19.94 -7.89 21.75
N PHE A 244 19.60 -6.91 22.59
CA PHE A 244 19.55 -5.51 22.21
C PHE A 244 20.96 -4.92 22.07
N SER A 245 21.30 -4.42 20.89
CA SER A 245 22.48 -3.60 20.63
C SER A 245 22.06 -2.32 19.92
N LEU A 246 22.59 -1.18 20.36
CA LEU A 246 22.33 0.11 19.68
C LEU A 246 22.74 0.07 18.21
N LYS A 247 23.82 -0.64 17.87
CA LYS A 247 24.27 -0.83 16.49
C LYS A 247 23.25 -1.61 15.67
N THR A 248 22.69 -2.69 16.23
CA THR A 248 21.64 -3.49 15.55
C THR A 248 20.40 -2.64 15.34
N VAL A 249 19.95 -1.87 16.34
CA VAL A 249 18.81 -0.96 16.23
C VAL A 249 19.01 0.04 15.10
N GLN A 250 20.19 0.68 15.03
CA GLN A 250 20.51 1.63 13.96
C GLN A 250 20.48 0.97 12.57
N ASN A 251 21.03 -0.22 12.44
CA ASN A 251 21.09 -0.94 11.17
C ASN A 251 19.72 -1.35 10.64
N VAL A 252 18.80 -1.77 11.54
CA VAL A 252 17.48 -2.28 11.15
C VAL A 252 16.38 -1.20 11.15
N LEU A 253 16.69 0.03 11.52
CA LEU A 253 15.71 1.11 11.60
C LEU A 253 15.04 1.41 10.25
N PRO A 254 15.76 1.50 9.09
CA PRO A 254 15.14 1.65 7.77
C PRO A 254 14.19 0.50 7.45
N ASP A 255 14.59 -0.74 7.75
CA ASP A 255 13.78 -1.93 7.55
C ASP A 255 12.50 -1.88 8.40
N ALA A 256 12.61 -1.40 9.66
CA ALA A 256 11.47 -1.23 10.55
C ALA A 256 10.43 -0.22 10.00
N PHE A 257 10.88 0.89 9.44
CA PHE A 257 10.01 1.85 8.76
C PHE A 257 9.32 1.21 7.56
N THR A 258 10.05 0.45 6.77
CA THR A 258 9.49 -0.24 5.59
C THR A 258 8.44 -1.27 5.99
N ILE A 259 8.73 -2.10 7.01
CA ILE A 259 7.75 -3.05 7.55
C ILE A 259 6.51 -2.31 8.04
N ALA A 260 6.66 -1.20 8.77
CA ALA A 260 5.53 -0.44 9.30
C ALA A 260 4.66 0.17 8.17
N ILE A 261 5.27 0.81 7.18
CA ILE A 261 4.56 1.40 6.05
C ILE A 261 3.84 0.32 5.24
N LEU A 262 4.52 -0.77 4.94
CA LEU A 262 3.93 -1.87 4.16
C LEU A 262 2.79 -2.55 4.93
N ALA A 263 2.96 -2.81 6.23
CA ALA A 263 1.90 -3.35 7.09
C ALA A 263 0.68 -2.41 7.12
N ALA A 264 0.91 -1.11 7.24
CA ALA A 264 -0.14 -0.11 7.22
C ALA A 264 -0.90 -0.11 5.88
N ILE A 265 -0.18 -0.10 4.75
CA ILE A 265 -0.77 -0.09 3.40
C ILE A 265 -1.60 -1.36 3.19
N GLU A 266 -1.02 -2.53 3.37
CA GLU A 266 -1.69 -3.81 3.10
C GLU A 266 -2.89 -4.02 4.01
N SER A 267 -2.76 -3.74 5.32
CA SER A 267 -3.86 -3.94 6.25
C SER A 267 -5.03 -3.01 5.95
N LEU A 268 -4.79 -1.74 5.66
CA LEU A 268 -5.86 -0.81 5.36
C LEU A 268 -6.47 -1.05 3.97
N LEU A 269 -5.70 -1.47 2.98
CA LEU A 269 -6.25 -1.95 1.70
C LEU A 269 -7.12 -3.19 1.90
N SER A 270 -6.66 -4.15 2.70
CA SER A 270 -7.45 -5.33 3.07
C SER A 270 -8.76 -4.94 3.76
N CYS A 271 -8.74 -3.94 4.66
CA CYS A 271 -9.93 -3.42 5.31
C CYS A 271 -10.90 -2.77 4.32
N VAL A 272 -10.42 -1.98 3.36
CA VAL A 272 -11.25 -1.34 2.32
C VAL A 272 -11.95 -2.39 1.47
N VAL A 273 -11.22 -3.42 1.02
CA VAL A 273 -11.80 -4.54 0.27
C VAL A 273 -12.84 -5.29 1.12
N ALA A 274 -12.51 -5.57 2.37
CA ALA A 274 -13.43 -6.23 3.30
C ALA A 274 -14.71 -5.42 3.54
N ASP A 275 -14.59 -4.11 3.72
CA ASP A 275 -15.73 -3.21 3.92
C ASP A 275 -16.71 -3.24 2.75
N SER A 276 -16.20 -3.28 1.51
CA SER A 276 -17.05 -3.41 0.31
C SER A 276 -17.81 -4.74 0.27
N MET A 277 -17.22 -5.83 0.81
CA MET A 277 -17.83 -7.15 0.82
C MET A 277 -18.90 -7.31 1.90
N VAL A 278 -18.80 -6.57 3.03
CA VAL A 278 -19.71 -6.72 4.19
C VAL A 278 -20.53 -5.46 4.46
N ASN A 279 -20.46 -4.46 3.58
CA ASN A 279 -21.11 -3.15 3.71
C ASN A 279 -20.88 -2.53 5.10
N SER A 280 -19.63 -2.39 5.47
CA SER A 280 -19.18 -1.85 6.75
C SER A 280 -18.16 -0.73 6.54
N ARG A 281 -17.77 -0.06 7.61
CA ARG A 281 -16.62 0.86 7.63
C ARG A 281 -15.67 0.46 8.75
N HIS A 282 -14.42 0.21 8.40
CA HIS A 282 -13.38 -0.04 9.38
C HIS A 282 -12.96 1.25 10.11
N ARG A 283 -12.20 1.10 11.17
CA ARG A 283 -11.56 2.18 11.95
C ARG A 283 -10.07 2.15 11.65
N SER A 284 -9.63 2.98 10.70
CA SER A 284 -8.25 2.96 10.17
C SER A 284 -7.19 3.14 11.25
N ASN A 285 -7.39 4.11 12.17
CA ASN A 285 -6.42 4.38 13.23
C ASN A 285 -6.37 3.26 14.28
N MET A 286 -7.53 2.68 14.62
CA MET A 286 -7.57 1.53 15.54
C MET A 286 -6.97 0.29 14.89
N GLU A 287 -7.12 0.14 13.58
CA GLU A 287 -6.48 -0.95 12.82
C GLU A 287 -4.96 -0.84 12.88
N LEU A 288 -4.39 0.36 12.67
CA LEU A 288 -2.94 0.57 12.80
C LEU A 288 -2.41 0.22 14.20
N ILE A 289 -3.13 0.62 15.26
CA ILE A 289 -2.77 0.26 16.63
C ILE A 289 -2.78 -1.27 16.81
N ALA A 290 -3.81 -1.93 16.28
CA ALA A 290 -3.93 -3.39 16.35
C ALA A 290 -2.82 -4.10 15.57
N GLN A 291 -2.49 -3.62 14.38
CA GLN A 291 -1.38 -4.13 13.57
C GLN A 291 -0.04 -3.97 14.30
N GLY A 292 0.16 -2.81 14.94
CA GLY A 292 1.35 -2.58 15.75
C GLY A 292 1.45 -3.52 16.95
N ALA A 293 0.37 -3.66 17.72
CA ALA A 293 0.31 -4.59 18.84
C ALA A 293 0.50 -6.05 18.40
N GLY A 294 -0.10 -6.43 17.26
CA GLY A 294 0.08 -7.76 16.67
C GLY A 294 1.52 -8.04 16.24
N ASN A 295 2.19 -7.07 15.63
CA ASN A 295 3.59 -7.21 15.23
C ASN A 295 4.53 -7.31 16.44
N ILE A 296 4.32 -6.50 17.48
CA ILE A 296 5.06 -6.62 18.75
C ILE A 296 4.87 -8.02 19.32
N THR A 297 3.63 -8.51 19.39
CA THR A 297 3.34 -9.84 19.92
C THR A 297 3.97 -10.93 19.07
N SER A 298 3.87 -10.83 17.72
CA SER A 298 4.54 -11.78 16.81
C SER A 298 6.03 -11.86 17.06
N ALA A 299 6.71 -10.72 17.12
CA ALA A 299 8.15 -10.65 17.36
C ALA A 299 8.55 -11.27 18.71
N LEU A 300 7.83 -10.95 19.80
CA LEU A 300 8.10 -11.49 21.12
C LEU A 300 7.92 -13.02 21.20
N PHE A 301 7.00 -13.58 20.41
CA PHE A 301 6.75 -15.02 20.33
C PHE A 301 7.53 -15.72 19.19
N GLY A 302 8.57 -15.06 18.67
CA GLY A 302 9.47 -15.64 17.68
C GLY A 302 8.88 -15.77 16.27
N GLY A 303 7.80 -15.06 15.98
CA GLY A 303 7.20 -14.98 14.65
C GLY A 303 7.90 -13.96 13.75
N ILE A 304 7.33 -13.78 12.55
CA ILE A 304 7.75 -12.80 11.53
C ILE A 304 6.73 -11.65 11.45
N PRO A 305 7.02 -10.56 10.72
CA PRO A 305 6.06 -9.48 10.52
C PRO A 305 4.72 -9.96 9.96
N ALA A 306 3.64 -9.35 10.44
CA ALA A 306 2.26 -9.66 10.08
C ALA A 306 1.53 -8.45 9.54
N THR A 307 0.56 -8.70 8.67
CA THR A 307 -0.41 -7.70 8.22
C THR A 307 -1.74 -8.34 7.87
N GLY A 308 -2.76 -7.54 7.54
CA GLY A 308 -4.05 -8.01 7.07
C GLY A 308 -3.94 -8.65 5.70
N ALA A 309 -4.37 -9.91 5.58
CA ALA A 309 -4.28 -10.68 4.34
C ALA A 309 -5.59 -10.60 3.55
N ILE A 310 -5.59 -9.92 2.39
CA ILE A 310 -6.77 -9.70 1.54
C ILE A 310 -7.45 -11.02 1.17
N ALA A 311 -6.67 -12.00 0.69
CA ALA A 311 -7.21 -13.29 0.25
C ALA A 311 -7.85 -14.10 1.39
N ARG A 312 -7.21 -14.13 2.58
CA ARG A 312 -7.75 -14.79 3.77
C ARG A 312 -8.99 -14.08 4.29
N THR A 313 -8.99 -12.75 4.29
CA THR A 313 -10.13 -11.92 4.67
C THR A 313 -11.31 -12.15 3.74
N ALA A 314 -11.09 -12.21 2.43
CA ALA A 314 -12.12 -12.53 1.45
C ALA A 314 -12.66 -13.97 1.64
N ALA A 315 -11.79 -14.94 1.93
CA ALA A 315 -12.20 -16.30 2.25
C ALA A 315 -13.06 -16.35 3.52
N ASN A 316 -12.69 -15.61 4.57
CA ASN A 316 -13.49 -15.49 5.79
C ASN A 316 -14.91 -15.00 5.48
N VAL A 317 -15.03 -13.90 4.74
CA VAL A 317 -16.33 -13.31 4.37
C VAL A 317 -17.17 -14.27 3.52
N LYS A 318 -16.56 -14.94 2.53
CA LYS A 318 -17.24 -15.93 1.67
C LYS A 318 -17.76 -17.14 2.43
N ASN A 319 -17.08 -17.54 3.51
CA ASN A 319 -17.50 -18.65 4.37
C ASN A 319 -18.42 -18.23 5.53
N GLY A 320 -18.91 -16.99 5.54
CA GLY A 320 -19.92 -16.51 6.47
C GLY A 320 -19.39 -15.79 7.70
N GLY A 321 -18.07 -15.56 7.81
CA GLY A 321 -17.47 -14.75 8.87
C GLY A 321 -17.94 -13.28 8.75
N ARG A 322 -18.39 -12.71 9.87
CA ARG A 322 -18.92 -11.34 9.93
C ARG A 322 -18.40 -10.57 11.13
N THR A 323 -17.69 -11.21 12.03
CA THR A 323 -17.17 -10.59 13.24
C THR A 323 -15.70 -10.97 13.50
N PRO A 324 -14.99 -10.21 14.35
CA PRO A 324 -13.60 -10.52 14.70
C PRO A 324 -13.43 -11.91 15.38
N ILE A 325 -14.50 -12.49 15.88
CA ILE A 325 -14.49 -13.85 16.47
C ILE A 325 -13.97 -14.88 15.46
N ALA A 326 -14.32 -14.76 14.18
CA ALA A 326 -13.81 -15.66 13.15
C ALA A 326 -12.28 -15.65 13.07
N GLY A 327 -11.65 -14.48 13.18
CA GLY A 327 -10.17 -14.36 13.20
C GLY A 327 -9.55 -14.89 14.49
N MET A 328 -10.21 -14.73 15.63
CA MET A 328 -9.75 -15.32 16.89
C MET A 328 -9.84 -16.85 16.84
N VAL A 329 -10.94 -17.41 16.32
CA VAL A 329 -11.11 -18.86 16.10
C VAL A 329 -10.07 -19.39 15.11
N HIS A 330 -9.79 -18.66 14.02
CA HIS A 330 -8.73 -18.99 13.09
C HIS A 330 -7.38 -19.17 13.80
N SER A 331 -6.98 -18.24 14.66
CA SER A 331 -5.72 -18.30 15.39
C SER A 331 -5.69 -19.46 16.39
N VAL A 332 -6.78 -19.70 17.12
CA VAL A 332 -6.89 -20.85 18.05
C VAL A 332 -6.85 -22.17 17.28
N THR A 333 -7.50 -22.26 16.14
CA THR A 333 -7.46 -23.47 15.29
C THR A 333 -6.04 -23.75 14.79
N LEU A 334 -5.30 -22.72 14.37
CA LEU A 334 -3.88 -22.86 13.97
C LEU A 334 -2.99 -23.32 15.16
N LEU A 335 -3.28 -22.85 16.36
CA LEU A 335 -2.59 -23.30 17.56
C LEU A 335 -2.80 -24.80 17.80
N LEU A 336 -4.03 -25.29 17.65
CA LEU A 336 -4.34 -26.71 17.76
C LEU A 336 -3.65 -27.52 16.65
N ILE A 337 -3.65 -27.01 15.42
CA ILE A 337 -2.97 -27.63 14.28
C ILE A 337 -1.45 -27.70 14.53
N LEU A 338 -0.83 -26.64 15.07
CA LEU A 338 0.59 -26.61 15.39
C LEU A 338 0.96 -27.78 16.33
N VAL A 339 0.20 -27.97 17.40
CA VAL A 339 0.50 -28.99 18.40
C VAL A 339 0.32 -30.42 17.83
N VAL A 340 -0.70 -30.63 16.99
CA VAL A 340 -1.09 -31.98 16.53
C VAL A 340 -0.50 -32.34 15.19
N LEU A 341 -0.50 -31.42 14.22
CA LEU A 341 -0.19 -31.71 12.81
C LEU A 341 1.20 -31.24 12.36
N MET A 342 1.88 -30.39 13.12
CA MET A 342 3.18 -29.84 12.71
C MET A 342 4.24 -30.91 12.41
N PRO A 343 4.34 -32.04 13.14
CA PRO A 343 5.29 -33.10 12.79
C PRO A 343 5.09 -33.66 11.39
N TYR A 344 3.84 -33.70 10.90
CA TYR A 344 3.54 -34.17 9.55
C TYR A 344 3.92 -33.17 8.46
N ALA A 345 4.16 -31.89 8.80
CA ALA A 345 4.67 -30.91 7.87
C ALA A 345 6.08 -31.26 7.37
N ALA A 346 6.85 -32.07 8.12
CA ALA A 346 8.12 -32.63 7.68
C ALA A 346 8.04 -33.36 6.33
N LEU A 347 6.91 -34.01 6.06
CA LEU A 347 6.69 -34.81 4.87
C LEU A 347 6.35 -33.99 3.62
N ILE A 348 6.18 -32.69 3.73
CA ILE A 348 5.78 -31.84 2.61
C ILE A 348 6.98 -31.62 1.68
N PRO A 349 6.87 -31.94 0.37
CA PRO A 349 7.97 -31.74 -0.58
C PRO A 349 8.19 -30.24 -0.89
N MET A 350 9.42 -29.82 -0.99
CA MET A 350 9.79 -28.44 -1.36
C MET A 350 9.21 -28.00 -2.70
N PRO A 351 9.15 -28.82 -3.76
CA PRO A 351 8.49 -28.45 -5.01
C PRO A 351 6.99 -28.15 -4.87
N THR A 352 6.29 -28.80 -3.94
CA THR A 352 4.88 -28.49 -3.65
C THR A 352 4.74 -27.11 -3.01
N ILE A 353 5.63 -26.76 -2.09
CA ILE A 353 5.68 -25.43 -1.49
C ILE A 353 5.94 -24.37 -2.56
N ALA A 354 6.91 -24.63 -3.45
CA ALA A 354 7.25 -23.75 -4.56
C ALA A 354 6.05 -23.55 -5.51
N ALA A 355 5.32 -24.63 -5.84
CA ALA A 355 4.09 -24.55 -6.63
C ALA A 355 3.00 -23.66 -5.97
N ILE A 356 2.82 -23.78 -4.65
CA ILE A 356 1.90 -22.92 -3.88
C ILE A 356 2.33 -21.47 -3.99
N LEU A 357 3.61 -21.18 -3.83
CA LEU A 357 4.16 -19.81 -3.92
C LEU A 357 4.11 -19.25 -5.34
N PHE A 358 4.24 -20.07 -6.39
CA PHE A 358 3.97 -19.65 -7.77
C PHE A 358 2.52 -19.19 -7.96
N MET A 359 1.56 -19.90 -7.41
CA MET A 359 0.15 -19.46 -7.46
C MET A 359 -0.09 -18.19 -6.66
N VAL A 360 0.58 -18.03 -5.51
CA VAL A 360 0.54 -16.78 -4.73
C VAL A 360 1.10 -15.63 -5.53
N ALA A 361 2.27 -15.81 -6.14
CA ALA A 361 2.92 -14.81 -7.00
C ALA A 361 2.03 -14.43 -8.19
N TYR A 362 1.45 -15.40 -8.88
CA TYR A 362 0.53 -15.16 -9.99
C TYR A 362 -0.69 -14.32 -9.57
N ASN A 363 -1.33 -14.68 -8.47
CA ASN A 363 -2.51 -13.97 -7.95
C ASN A 363 -2.15 -12.56 -7.44
N MET A 364 -0.95 -12.39 -6.88
CA MET A 364 -0.47 -11.11 -6.34
C MET A 364 -0.04 -10.15 -7.44
N CYS A 365 0.55 -10.67 -8.52
CA CYS A 365 1.03 -9.87 -9.66
C CYS A 365 -0.11 -9.09 -10.34
N ASP A 366 -1.32 -9.67 -10.40
CA ASP A 366 -2.49 -9.10 -11.09
C ASP A 366 -2.13 -8.46 -12.45
N TRP A 367 -1.38 -9.20 -13.25
CA TRP A 367 -0.76 -8.72 -14.49
C TRP A 367 -1.75 -8.03 -15.45
N ARG A 368 -3.04 -8.42 -15.40
CA ARG A 368 -4.08 -7.80 -16.24
C ARG A 368 -4.31 -6.36 -15.85
N LYS A 369 -4.33 -6.05 -14.56
CA LYS A 369 -4.45 -4.67 -14.06
C LYS A 369 -3.18 -3.88 -14.36
N PHE A 370 -2.00 -4.48 -14.16
CA PHE A 370 -0.73 -3.83 -14.48
C PHE A 370 -0.68 -3.40 -15.95
N VAL A 371 -0.96 -4.32 -16.88
CA VAL A 371 -1.00 -4.03 -18.33
C VAL A 371 -2.12 -3.03 -18.66
N GLY A 372 -3.28 -3.15 -17.99
CA GLY A 372 -4.38 -2.20 -18.13
C GLY A 372 -3.94 -0.77 -17.79
N LEU A 373 -3.28 -0.58 -16.65
CA LEU A 373 -2.74 0.72 -16.23
C LEU A 373 -1.71 1.26 -17.22
N CYS A 374 -0.80 0.42 -17.72
CA CYS A 374 0.17 0.84 -18.76
C CYS A 374 -0.51 1.36 -20.04
N LYS A 375 -1.74 0.93 -20.34
CA LYS A 375 -2.47 1.36 -21.55
C LYS A 375 -3.37 2.56 -21.31
N THR A 376 -3.92 2.73 -20.12
CA THR A 376 -5.01 3.70 -19.86
C THR A 376 -4.63 4.82 -18.91
N ALA A 377 -3.60 4.65 -18.08
CA ALA A 377 -3.21 5.65 -17.10
C ALA A 377 -2.46 6.84 -17.76
N PRO A 378 -2.46 8.03 -17.14
CA PRO A 378 -1.62 9.14 -17.55
C PRO A 378 -0.13 8.77 -17.57
N LYS A 379 0.64 9.37 -18.47
CA LYS A 379 2.09 9.07 -18.62
C LYS A 379 2.87 9.17 -17.30
N SER A 380 2.56 10.17 -16.47
CA SER A 380 3.17 10.32 -15.14
C SER A 380 2.95 9.10 -14.26
N ASP A 381 1.72 8.56 -14.26
CA ASP A 381 1.34 7.43 -13.43
C ASP A 381 1.95 6.12 -13.95
N ILE A 382 2.10 5.99 -15.28
CA ILE A 382 2.82 4.86 -15.91
C ILE A 382 4.30 4.89 -15.51
N ILE A 383 4.93 6.06 -15.51
CA ILE A 383 6.33 6.21 -15.09
C ILE A 383 6.50 5.74 -13.63
N VAL A 384 5.63 6.19 -12.72
CA VAL A 384 5.64 5.75 -11.32
C VAL A 384 5.46 4.24 -11.21
N LEU A 385 4.47 3.68 -11.90
CA LEU A 385 4.17 2.24 -11.91
C LEU A 385 5.39 1.41 -12.33
N VAL A 386 5.96 1.73 -13.50
CA VAL A 386 7.08 0.98 -14.08
C VAL A 386 8.35 1.16 -13.25
N THR A 387 8.64 2.38 -12.81
CA THR A 387 9.82 2.65 -11.96
C THR A 387 9.74 1.87 -10.65
N THR A 388 8.59 1.91 -9.96
CA THR A 388 8.40 1.17 -8.71
C THR A 388 8.53 -0.34 -8.94
N PHE A 389 7.95 -0.87 -10.02
CA PHE A 389 8.09 -2.28 -10.39
C PHE A 389 9.55 -2.68 -10.62
N VAL A 390 10.26 -1.93 -11.47
CA VAL A 390 11.67 -2.24 -11.82
C VAL A 390 12.56 -2.15 -10.59
N LEU A 391 12.41 -1.10 -9.78
CA LEU A 391 13.21 -0.96 -8.55
C LEU A 391 12.95 -2.08 -7.55
N THR A 392 11.70 -2.55 -7.43
CA THR A 392 11.37 -3.70 -6.56
C THR A 392 12.04 -5.00 -7.02
N VAL A 393 12.16 -5.20 -8.33
CA VAL A 393 12.74 -6.44 -8.89
C VAL A 393 14.28 -6.39 -8.87
N VAL A 394 14.88 -5.24 -9.19
CA VAL A 394 16.33 -5.09 -9.42
C VAL A 394 17.10 -4.78 -8.15
N PHE A 395 16.52 -3.93 -7.29
CA PHE A 395 17.16 -3.50 -6.04
C PHE A 395 16.45 -4.14 -4.84
N ASP A 396 15.70 -3.35 -4.14
CA ASP A 396 14.88 -3.81 -3.02
C ASP A 396 13.57 -3.01 -2.89
N LEU A 397 12.68 -3.50 -2.03
CA LEU A 397 11.37 -2.89 -1.84
C LEU A 397 11.46 -1.53 -1.12
N VAL A 398 12.45 -1.32 -0.25
CA VAL A 398 12.62 -0.07 0.51
C VAL A 398 12.85 1.08 -0.48
N VAL A 399 13.88 0.92 -1.31
CA VAL A 399 14.23 1.87 -2.38
C VAL A 399 13.06 2.10 -3.34
N ALA A 400 12.35 1.03 -3.71
CA ALA A 400 11.21 1.13 -4.62
C ALA A 400 10.06 1.98 -4.05
N ILE A 401 9.73 1.82 -2.77
CA ILE A 401 8.67 2.61 -2.12
C ILE A 401 9.11 4.06 -1.94
N GLU A 402 10.32 4.31 -1.45
CA GLU A 402 10.83 5.67 -1.22
C GLU A 402 10.89 6.47 -2.52
N VAL A 403 11.55 5.92 -3.54
CA VAL A 403 11.65 6.56 -4.87
C VAL A 403 10.27 6.69 -5.51
N GLY A 404 9.42 5.66 -5.39
CA GLY A 404 8.07 5.66 -5.94
C GLY A 404 7.20 6.78 -5.36
N ILE A 405 7.20 6.96 -4.04
CA ILE A 405 6.43 8.03 -3.36
C ILE A 405 6.99 9.40 -3.75
N LEU A 406 8.32 9.57 -3.72
CA LEU A 406 8.95 10.83 -4.10
C LEU A 406 8.63 11.20 -5.55
N LEU A 407 8.78 10.26 -6.48
CA LEU A 407 8.48 10.46 -7.89
C LEU A 407 7.00 10.79 -8.12
N ALA A 408 6.10 10.07 -7.45
CA ALA A 408 4.67 10.35 -7.54
C ALA A 408 4.32 11.76 -7.03
N ALA A 409 4.91 12.17 -5.91
CA ALA A 409 4.72 13.51 -5.35
C ALA A 409 5.20 14.60 -6.33
N ILE A 410 6.41 14.45 -6.89
CA ILE A 410 6.98 15.41 -7.87
C ILE A 410 6.10 15.49 -9.13
N LEU A 411 5.70 14.35 -9.68
CA LEU A 411 4.87 14.31 -10.89
C LEU A 411 3.45 14.84 -10.65
N PHE A 412 2.91 14.62 -9.43
CA PHE A 412 1.63 15.22 -9.03
C PHE A 412 1.74 16.74 -8.93
N MET A 413 2.80 17.28 -8.29
CA MET A 413 3.05 18.73 -8.22
C MET A 413 3.18 19.34 -9.60
N LYS A 414 3.93 18.68 -10.51
CA LYS A 414 4.03 19.12 -11.90
C LYS A 414 2.66 19.16 -12.59
N ARG A 415 1.86 18.10 -12.45
CA ARG A 415 0.50 18.06 -13.04
C ARG A 415 -0.39 19.18 -12.50
N MET A 416 -0.32 19.46 -11.20
CA MET A 416 -1.08 20.56 -10.59
C MET A 416 -0.62 21.93 -11.12
N SER A 417 0.67 22.09 -11.35
CA SER A 417 1.22 23.29 -11.99
C SER A 417 0.75 23.43 -13.45
N ASP A 418 0.70 22.34 -14.20
CA ASP A 418 0.30 22.38 -15.62
C ASP A 418 -1.18 22.76 -15.81
N VAL A 419 -2.05 22.34 -14.87
CA VAL A 419 -3.50 22.65 -14.89
C VAL A 419 -3.79 24.11 -14.51
N THR A 420 -2.88 24.79 -13.82
CA THR A 420 -3.06 26.21 -13.49
C THR A 420 -2.79 27.05 -14.74
N GLU A 421 -3.68 27.95 -15.08
CA GLU A 421 -3.58 28.83 -16.25
C GLU A 421 -3.79 30.29 -15.83
N VAL A 422 -3.07 31.19 -16.50
CA VAL A 422 -3.23 32.64 -16.39
C VAL A 422 -3.38 33.18 -17.78
N GLU A 423 -4.59 33.52 -18.16
CA GLU A 423 -4.94 33.94 -19.53
C GLU A 423 -5.41 35.37 -19.55
N GLY A 424 -4.81 36.18 -20.44
CA GLY A 424 -5.25 37.54 -20.73
C GLY A 424 -6.40 37.52 -21.72
N TRP A 425 -7.50 38.13 -21.36
CA TRP A 425 -8.70 38.19 -22.17
C TRP A 425 -8.54 39.21 -23.28
N LYS A 426 -8.47 38.69 -24.51
CA LYS A 426 -8.79 39.48 -25.71
C LYS A 426 -9.97 38.95 -26.50
N TYR A 427 -10.79 38.10 -26.07
CA TYR A 427 -11.92 37.38 -26.66
C TYR A 427 -11.77 35.86 -26.50
N VAL A 428 -12.45 35.25 -25.53
CA VAL A 428 -12.76 33.83 -25.56
C VAL A 428 -14.28 33.74 -25.71
N ASP A 429 -14.68 33.19 -26.84
CA ASP A 429 -16.08 32.89 -27.13
C ASP A 429 -16.49 31.61 -26.37
N ASP A 430 -16.94 31.73 -25.14
CA ASP A 430 -17.69 30.68 -24.47
C ASP A 430 -19.15 31.16 -24.41
N GLU A 431 -19.90 30.83 -25.46
CA GLU A 431 -21.29 31.29 -25.68
C GLU A 431 -22.26 30.77 -24.58
N ASP A 432 -21.88 29.75 -23.80
CA ASP A 432 -22.76 29.08 -22.83
C ASP A 432 -22.56 29.55 -21.37
N ASP A 433 -21.56 30.38 -21.05
CA ASP A 433 -21.35 30.92 -19.69
C ASP A 433 -22.00 32.31 -19.58
N ALA A 434 -23.09 32.41 -18.77
CA ALA A 434 -23.76 33.67 -18.46
C ALA A 434 -22.83 34.73 -17.80
N ASP A 435 -21.70 34.30 -17.27
CA ASP A 435 -20.61 35.09 -16.69
C ASP A 435 -19.48 35.40 -17.69
N SER A 436 -19.65 35.06 -18.98
CA SER A 436 -18.62 35.28 -19.99
C SER A 436 -18.30 36.75 -20.16
N LEU A 437 -16.99 37.07 -20.22
CA LEU A 437 -16.50 38.43 -20.45
C LEU A 437 -16.74 38.92 -21.90
N SER A 438 -16.97 38.03 -22.85
CA SER A 438 -17.30 38.39 -24.25
C SER A 438 -18.58 39.20 -24.36
N LEU A 439 -19.49 39.08 -23.38
CA LEU A 439 -20.74 39.83 -23.29
C LEU A 439 -20.59 41.19 -22.59
N ARG A 440 -19.38 41.55 -22.12
CA ARG A 440 -19.15 42.74 -21.29
C ARG A 440 -18.22 43.73 -21.98
N VAL A 441 -18.49 45.00 -21.81
CA VAL A 441 -17.62 46.07 -22.32
C VAL A 441 -16.49 46.29 -21.32
N VAL A 442 -15.27 45.92 -21.73
CA VAL A 442 -14.06 46.20 -20.94
C VAL A 442 -13.68 47.68 -21.11
N PRO A 443 -13.50 48.47 -20.03
CA PRO A 443 -13.12 49.87 -20.13
C PRO A 443 -11.79 50.08 -20.88
N HIS A 444 -11.64 51.23 -21.55
CA HIS A 444 -10.37 51.56 -22.18
C HIS A 444 -9.20 51.58 -21.16
N ASN A 445 -8.03 51.14 -21.58
CA ASN A 445 -6.82 51.02 -20.77
C ASN A 445 -6.94 50.06 -19.56
N THR A 446 -7.92 49.13 -19.60
CA THR A 446 -8.08 48.04 -18.60
C THR A 446 -7.74 46.71 -19.26
N MET A 447 -6.93 45.90 -18.57
CA MET A 447 -6.73 44.50 -18.94
C MET A 447 -7.31 43.58 -17.87
N VAL A 448 -7.96 42.51 -18.33
CA VAL A 448 -8.52 41.49 -17.45
C VAL A 448 -7.71 40.21 -17.66
N TYR A 449 -7.25 39.63 -16.58
CA TYR A 449 -6.64 38.31 -16.58
C TYR A 449 -7.46 37.36 -15.73
N GLU A 450 -7.81 36.21 -16.29
CA GLU A 450 -8.39 35.12 -15.53
C GLU A 450 -7.29 34.19 -15.03
N VAL A 451 -7.37 33.87 -13.75
CA VAL A 451 -6.48 32.94 -13.09
C VAL A 451 -7.32 31.70 -12.75
N SER A 452 -6.96 30.56 -13.35
CA SER A 452 -7.64 29.28 -13.16
C SER A 452 -6.72 28.27 -12.51
N GLY A 453 -7.26 27.49 -11.58
CA GLY A 453 -6.55 26.44 -10.86
C GLY A 453 -5.86 26.91 -9.56
N PRO A 454 -5.31 25.96 -8.80
CA PRO A 454 -4.65 26.26 -7.53
C PRO A 454 -3.28 26.91 -7.76
N LEU A 455 -3.03 28.03 -7.11
CA LEU A 455 -1.76 28.76 -7.18
C LEU A 455 -0.81 28.33 -6.08
N PHE A 456 0.01 27.33 -6.37
CA PHE A 456 1.10 26.87 -5.51
C PHE A 456 2.46 27.19 -6.14
N PHE A 457 3.54 26.99 -5.38
CA PHE A 457 4.91 27.30 -5.77
C PHE A 457 5.29 26.87 -7.21
N GLY A 458 4.78 25.73 -7.69
CA GLY A 458 5.05 25.24 -9.06
C GLY A 458 4.34 26.02 -10.17
N ALA A 459 3.28 26.79 -9.86
CA ALA A 459 2.49 27.56 -10.81
C ALA A 459 2.52 29.07 -10.53
N ALA A 460 3.07 29.49 -9.41
CA ALA A 460 3.05 30.88 -8.94
C ALA A 460 3.74 31.85 -9.92
N ASP A 461 4.76 31.38 -10.65
CA ASP A 461 5.48 32.20 -11.65
C ASP A 461 4.61 32.59 -12.86
N LYS A 462 3.47 31.89 -13.07
CA LYS A 462 2.57 32.24 -14.16
C LYS A 462 1.93 33.61 -13.98
N ILE A 463 1.75 34.06 -12.73
CA ILE A 463 1.26 35.41 -12.41
C ILE A 463 2.28 36.48 -12.85
N LEU A 464 3.58 36.22 -12.72
CA LEU A 464 4.62 37.18 -13.12
C LEU A 464 4.78 37.30 -14.64
N LYS A 465 4.16 36.40 -15.42
CA LYS A 465 4.13 36.47 -16.89
C LYS A 465 3.06 37.41 -17.43
N ILE A 466 2.25 38.01 -16.54
CA ILE A 466 1.25 39.02 -16.93
C ILE A 466 1.99 40.20 -17.57
N THR A 467 1.63 40.50 -18.81
CA THR A 467 2.24 41.60 -19.55
C THR A 467 1.60 42.93 -19.12
N LEU A 468 2.41 43.84 -18.57
CA LEU A 468 1.99 45.17 -18.18
C LEU A 468 2.32 46.15 -19.29
N ASP A 469 1.31 46.63 -20.04
CA ASP A 469 1.45 47.64 -21.07
C ASP A 469 1.51 49.06 -20.43
N GLU A 470 2.31 49.97 -20.97
CA GLU A 470 2.41 51.35 -20.48
C GLU A 470 1.13 52.18 -20.65
N LYS A 471 0.22 51.72 -21.51
CA LYS A 471 -1.09 52.33 -21.74
C LYS A 471 -2.17 51.90 -20.77
N MET A 472 -1.86 50.92 -19.87
CA MET A 472 -2.82 50.41 -18.91
C MET A 472 -2.91 51.31 -17.67
N ASN A 473 -4.16 51.54 -17.23
CA ASN A 473 -4.46 52.20 -15.97
C ASN A 473 -4.91 51.18 -14.90
N CYS A 474 -5.58 50.12 -15.34
CA CYS A 474 -6.12 49.09 -14.45
C CYS A 474 -5.80 47.67 -14.92
N LEU A 475 -5.48 46.80 -13.95
CA LEU A 475 -5.33 45.37 -14.09
C LEU A 475 -6.39 44.66 -13.24
N VAL A 476 -7.36 43.99 -13.86
CA VAL A 476 -8.35 43.18 -13.17
C VAL A 476 -7.88 41.73 -13.15
N LEU A 477 -7.73 41.16 -11.95
CA LEU A 477 -7.42 39.74 -11.75
C LEU A 477 -8.71 39.02 -11.32
N ARG A 478 -9.27 38.23 -12.23
CA ARG A 478 -10.40 37.37 -11.96
C ARG A 478 -9.92 36.06 -11.34
N MET A 479 -10.33 35.79 -10.10
CA MET A 479 -9.81 34.65 -9.30
C MET A 479 -10.90 33.62 -8.96
N ARG A 480 -11.99 33.58 -9.75
CA ARG A 480 -13.15 32.70 -9.51
C ARG A 480 -12.77 31.22 -9.39
N SER A 481 -11.85 30.79 -10.24
CA SER A 481 -11.39 29.39 -10.32
C SER A 481 -10.14 29.10 -9.47
N VAL A 482 -9.68 30.05 -8.67
CA VAL A 482 -8.54 29.87 -7.75
C VAL A 482 -9.03 29.28 -6.45
N SER A 483 -8.84 27.97 -6.28
CA SER A 483 -9.29 27.24 -5.10
C SER A 483 -8.40 27.44 -3.87
N ALA A 484 -7.09 27.69 -4.09
CA ALA A 484 -6.13 27.88 -3.00
C ALA A 484 -4.89 28.62 -3.49
N ILE A 485 -4.25 29.36 -2.57
CA ILE A 485 -2.93 30.00 -2.75
C ILE A 485 -1.99 29.63 -1.61
N ASP A 486 -0.68 29.57 -1.88
CA ASP A 486 0.36 29.38 -0.89
C ASP A 486 1.21 30.65 -0.67
N ALA A 487 2.25 30.54 0.17
CA ALA A 487 3.14 31.65 0.48
C ALA A 487 3.91 32.14 -0.75
N THR A 488 4.27 31.27 -1.69
CA THR A 488 5.00 31.63 -2.92
C THR A 488 4.09 32.41 -3.86
N ALA A 489 2.85 31.93 -4.04
CA ALA A 489 1.86 32.65 -4.84
C ALA A 489 1.55 34.03 -4.25
N MET A 490 1.48 34.13 -2.92
CA MET A 490 1.27 35.42 -2.24
C MET A 490 2.45 36.37 -2.48
N HIS A 491 3.68 35.89 -2.39
CA HIS A 491 4.88 36.67 -2.69
C HIS A 491 4.88 37.20 -4.14
N ASN A 492 4.52 36.34 -5.11
CA ASN A 492 4.45 36.73 -6.52
C ASN A 492 3.32 37.73 -6.79
N LEU A 493 2.19 37.63 -6.09
CA LEU A 493 1.12 38.65 -6.14
C LEU A 493 1.60 40.01 -5.57
N GLU A 494 2.34 40.00 -4.48
CA GLU A 494 2.94 41.24 -3.93
C GLU A 494 3.99 41.85 -4.87
N GLN A 495 4.76 41.01 -5.56
CA GLN A 495 5.71 41.48 -6.58
C GLN A 495 4.95 42.09 -7.77
N LEU A 496 3.92 41.43 -8.29
CA LEU A 496 3.08 41.99 -9.35
C LEU A 496 2.45 43.32 -8.92
N TYR A 497 1.95 43.44 -7.68
CA TYR A 497 1.43 44.69 -7.14
C TYR A 497 2.50 45.79 -7.12
N THR A 498 3.71 45.45 -6.71
CA THR A 498 4.83 46.40 -6.67
C THR A 498 5.18 46.90 -8.09
N ASP A 499 5.17 46.02 -9.08
CA ASP A 499 5.47 46.36 -10.46
C ASP A 499 4.33 47.15 -11.12
N CYS A 500 3.07 46.84 -10.81
CA CYS A 500 1.92 47.65 -11.21
C CYS A 500 2.01 49.07 -10.60
N LYS A 501 2.34 49.17 -9.31
CA LYS A 501 2.47 50.47 -8.63
C LYS A 501 3.58 51.36 -9.25
N LYS A 502 4.71 50.77 -9.65
CA LYS A 502 5.80 51.53 -10.35
C LYS A 502 5.31 52.09 -11.70
N LYS A 503 4.37 51.43 -12.37
CA LYS A 503 3.79 51.84 -13.64
C LYS A 503 2.49 52.64 -13.50
N ASN A 504 2.08 52.99 -12.28
CA ASN A 504 0.78 53.61 -11.96
C ASN A 504 -0.46 52.81 -12.41
N ILE A 505 -0.34 51.49 -12.43
CA ILE A 505 -1.45 50.58 -12.76
C ILE A 505 -2.13 50.14 -11.46
N GLN A 506 -3.45 50.35 -11.37
CA GLN A 506 -4.24 49.89 -10.24
C GLN A 506 -4.66 48.41 -10.40
N ILE A 507 -4.38 47.59 -9.37
CA ILE A 507 -4.87 46.22 -9.33
C ILE A 507 -6.27 46.19 -8.74
N ILE A 508 -7.18 45.46 -9.38
CA ILE A 508 -8.53 45.15 -8.91
C ILE A 508 -8.69 43.63 -8.87
N LEU A 509 -9.16 43.09 -7.75
CA LEU A 509 -9.41 41.66 -7.56
C LEU A 509 -10.90 41.37 -7.70
N SER A 510 -11.24 40.29 -8.44
CA SER A 510 -12.61 39.87 -8.65
C SER A 510 -12.79 38.39 -8.30
N HIS A 511 -13.92 38.05 -7.67
CA HIS A 511 -14.31 36.67 -7.32
C HIS A 511 -13.24 35.92 -6.51
N VAL A 512 -12.62 36.55 -5.52
CA VAL A 512 -11.62 35.90 -4.66
C VAL A 512 -12.32 34.89 -3.76
N GLY A 513 -11.94 33.61 -3.87
CA GLY A 513 -12.49 32.53 -3.03
C GLY A 513 -12.10 32.63 -1.55
N GLU A 514 -12.76 31.85 -0.70
CA GLU A 514 -12.62 31.95 0.78
C GLU A 514 -11.19 31.75 1.26
N GLN A 515 -10.48 30.72 0.77
CA GLN A 515 -9.10 30.42 1.19
C GLN A 515 -8.10 31.48 0.69
N PRO A 516 -8.08 31.87 -0.59
CA PRO A 516 -7.28 33.00 -1.07
C PRO A 516 -7.55 34.30 -0.32
N MET A 517 -8.81 34.64 -0.08
CA MET A 517 -9.20 35.82 0.66
C MET A 517 -8.60 35.83 2.07
N HIS A 518 -8.74 34.72 2.80
CA HIS A 518 -8.17 34.59 4.15
C HIS A 518 -6.64 34.79 4.18
N ILE A 519 -5.92 34.21 3.21
CA ILE A 519 -4.46 34.38 3.14
C ILE A 519 -4.07 35.81 2.78
N MET A 520 -4.76 36.45 1.82
CA MET A 520 -4.53 37.84 1.42
C MET A 520 -4.81 38.82 2.57
N GLU A 521 -5.85 38.55 3.37
CA GLU A 521 -6.17 39.37 4.55
C GLU A 521 -5.08 39.20 5.63
N LYS A 522 -4.68 37.96 5.92
CA LYS A 522 -3.64 37.68 6.92
C LYS A 522 -2.28 38.24 6.54
N SER A 523 -1.96 38.33 5.25
CA SER A 523 -0.70 38.93 4.75
C SER A 523 -0.72 40.47 4.71
N GLY A 524 -1.88 41.10 4.95
CA GLY A 524 -2.05 42.56 4.80
C GLY A 524 -2.08 43.01 3.33
N PHE A 525 -2.23 42.08 2.37
CA PHE A 525 -2.25 42.43 0.95
C PHE A 525 -3.50 43.22 0.55
N LEU A 526 -4.65 42.90 1.16
CA LEU A 526 -5.90 43.61 0.89
C LEU A 526 -5.82 45.10 1.29
N ASP A 527 -5.08 45.42 2.34
CA ASP A 527 -4.89 46.81 2.76
C ASP A 527 -3.93 47.55 1.81
N LYS A 528 -2.98 46.85 1.17
CA LYS A 528 -2.11 47.42 0.13
C LYS A 528 -2.86 47.71 -1.16
N VAL A 529 -3.70 46.79 -1.61
CA VAL A 529 -4.53 46.91 -2.83
C VAL A 529 -5.67 47.91 -2.64
N GLY A 530 -6.16 48.05 -1.42
CA GLY A 530 -7.36 48.81 -1.06
C GLY A 530 -8.62 47.91 -1.08
N ARG A 531 -9.33 47.89 0.01
CA ARG A 531 -10.54 47.00 0.15
C ARG A 531 -11.62 47.33 -0.87
N GLU A 532 -11.71 48.56 -1.34
CA GLU A 532 -12.60 49.03 -2.40
C GLU A 532 -12.28 48.45 -3.79
N ASN A 533 -11.07 47.90 -3.96
CA ASN A 533 -10.62 47.24 -5.20
C ASN A 533 -10.77 45.71 -5.14
N VAL A 534 -11.43 45.19 -4.11
CA VAL A 534 -11.76 43.78 -3.96
C VAL A 534 -13.26 43.60 -4.19
N CYS A 535 -13.62 43.13 -5.40
CA CYS A 535 -14.99 43.06 -5.86
C CYS A 535 -15.55 41.63 -5.81
N ALA A 536 -16.82 41.52 -5.47
CA ALA A 536 -17.51 40.22 -5.41
C ALA A 536 -17.72 39.62 -6.81
N HIS A 537 -18.01 40.49 -7.79
CA HIS A 537 -18.32 40.10 -9.18
C HIS A 537 -17.44 40.83 -10.18
N ILE A 538 -17.33 40.26 -11.38
CA ILE A 538 -16.56 40.88 -12.46
C ILE A 538 -17.16 42.21 -12.90
N ASP A 539 -18.47 42.33 -12.87
CA ASP A 539 -19.18 43.57 -13.24
C ASP A 539 -18.81 44.73 -12.33
N ASP A 540 -18.77 44.46 -11.00
CA ASP A 540 -18.35 45.46 -10.00
C ASP A 540 -16.88 45.88 -10.26
N ALA A 541 -16.02 44.90 -10.62
CA ALA A 541 -14.61 45.16 -10.91
C ALA A 541 -14.42 46.01 -12.20
N LEU A 542 -15.21 45.76 -13.25
CA LEU A 542 -15.19 46.54 -14.48
C LEU A 542 -15.75 47.95 -14.27
N GLU A 543 -16.84 48.09 -13.46
CA GLU A 543 -17.37 49.40 -13.10
C GLU A 543 -16.36 50.19 -12.27
N ARG A 544 -15.65 49.53 -11.33
CA ARG A 544 -14.55 50.16 -10.57
C ARG A 544 -13.41 50.59 -11.47
N ALA A 545 -13.03 49.75 -12.44
CA ALA A 545 -11.99 50.10 -13.43
C ALA A 545 -12.40 51.29 -14.29
N ALA A 546 -13.66 51.37 -14.71
CA ALA A 546 -14.17 52.50 -15.48
C ALA A 546 -14.12 53.85 -14.72
N ARG A 547 -14.24 53.80 -13.38
CA ARG A 547 -14.13 55.01 -12.53
C ARG A 547 -12.70 55.48 -12.32
N LEU A 548 -11.70 54.64 -12.58
CA LEU A 548 -10.28 54.90 -12.37
C LEU A 548 -9.54 55.26 -13.68
N GLY A 549 -10.10 54.95 -14.83
CA GLY A 549 -9.61 55.27 -16.18
C GLY A 549 -10.29 56.49 -16.74
#